data_8c335ceeafa6e227febaa7852d572d44
#
_entry.id   8c335ceeafa6e227febaa7852d572d44
#
_cell.length_a   1.000
_cell.length_b   1.000
_cell.length_c   1.000
_cell.angle_alpha   90.00
_cell.angle_beta   90.00
_cell.angle_gamma   90.00
#
_symmetry.space_group_name_H-M   'P 1'
#
loop_
_entity.id
_entity.type
_entity.pdbx_description
1 polymer ?
#
loop_
_entity_poly.entity_id
_entity_poly.type
_entity_poly.pdbx_seq_one_letter_code
_entity_poly.pdbx_strand_id
1 'polypeptide(L)'
;GKHSHSSNGIGEGIVSIFVIVDALYDSKPGDVIIIDEPELSLHPSLQKRLSKLFIEYSKDRQIIISTHSTYFIDIDALSNGAALVRVTSGGEGTKIYQLSDSSKNLISNLAKGNLYNPHTWGLDAREFFFQEDGIILVEGQEDVLLYPKIAEQLEKEFKGSFWGWGAGGADNIPYLCGIAKDLGFKKVVSILDGDKQDKFQSLQESFPEYHFEIIPADDIRTKSARDAVEEKQGLLNKKMILKEEFHNNVNSIIDNINCYLQS
;
A
#
# COMPACT_ATOMS: atom_id res chain seq x y z
N GLY A 1 -40.72 -28.98 -2.68
CA GLY A 1 -41.05 -28.56 -1.32
C GLY A 1 -40.67 -27.09 -1.16
N LYS A 2 -41.64 -26.25 -0.76
CA LYS A 2 -41.36 -24.84 -0.40
C LYS A 2 -40.64 -24.84 0.94
N HIS A 3 -39.35 -24.61 0.93
CA HIS A 3 -38.59 -24.32 2.15
C HIS A 3 -38.74 -22.82 2.43
N SER A 4 -39.61 -22.47 3.38
CA SER A 4 -39.62 -21.12 3.96
C SER A 4 -38.61 -21.09 5.13
N HIS A 5 -37.61 -20.23 5.06
CA HIS A 5 -36.74 -19.95 6.20
C HIS A 5 -37.26 -18.70 6.90
N SER A 6 -37.31 -18.73 8.24
CA SER A 6 -37.56 -17.51 9.01
C SER A 6 -36.34 -16.62 8.93
N SER A 7 -36.51 -15.32 9.12
CA SER A 7 -35.39 -14.34 9.18
C SER A 7 -34.33 -14.73 10.21
N ASN A 8 -34.70 -15.47 11.26
CA ASN A 8 -33.75 -15.96 12.28
C ASN A 8 -32.79 -17.06 11.78
N GLY A 9 -32.99 -17.60 10.59
CA GLY A 9 -32.10 -18.57 9.95
C GLY A 9 -31.33 -18.01 8.77
N ILE A 10 -31.46 -16.72 8.47
CA ILE A 10 -30.72 -16.03 7.43
C ILE A 10 -29.45 -15.44 8.06
N GLY A 11 -28.28 -15.73 7.48
CA GLY A 11 -27.02 -15.17 7.99
C GLY A 11 -27.01 -13.63 7.92
N GLU A 12 -26.41 -12.98 8.90
CA GLU A 12 -26.34 -11.52 9.05
C GLU A 12 -25.92 -10.79 7.76
N GLY A 13 -24.98 -11.33 7.01
CA GLY A 13 -24.53 -10.75 5.75
C GLY A 13 -25.63 -10.65 4.69
N ILE A 14 -26.57 -11.59 4.63
CA ILE A 14 -27.71 -11.52 3.70
C ILE A 14 -28.68 -10.43 4.12
N VAL A 15 -28.91 -10.26 5.41
CA VAL A 15 -29.77 -9.18 5.94
C VAL A 15 -29.14 -7.82 5.61
N SER A 16 -27.82 -7.64 5.81
CA SER A 16 -27.11 -6.41 5.46
C SER A 16 -27.25 -6.08 3.97
N ILE A 17 -27.06 -7.06 3.08
CA ILE A 17 -27.24 -6.85 1.64
C ILE A 17 -28.68 -6.40 1.33
N PHE A 18 -29.71 -7.03 1.91
CA PHE A 18 -31.09 -6.64 1.67
C PHE A 18 -31.34 -5.18 2.06
N VAL A 19 -30.88 -4.76 3.23
CA VAL A 19 -31.04 -3.37 3.69
C VAL A 19 -30.34 -2.39 2.75
N ILE A 20 -29.11 -2.70 2.32
CA ILE A 20 -28.35 -1.83 1.42
C ILE A 20 -29.02 -1.76 0.03
N VAL A 21 -29.42 -2.91 -0.52
CA VAL A 21 -30.05 -2.95 -1.85
C VAL A 21 -31.41 -2.27 -1.84
N ASP A 22 -32.19 -2.43 -0.78
CA ASP A 22 -33.48 -1.78 -0.59
C ASP A 22 -33.32 -0.25 -0.52
N ALA A 23 -32.35 0.23 0.29
CA ALA A 23 -32.04 1.65 0.38
C ALA A 23 -31.58 2.25 -0.98
N LEU A 24 -30.78 1.52 -1.75
CA LEU A 24 -30.37 1.92 -3.09
C LEU A 24 -31.57 1.97 -4.05
N TYR A 25 -32.43 0.96 -4.00
CA TYR A 25 -33.60 0.86 -4.87
C TYR A 25 -34.63 1.97 -4.62
N ASP A 26 -34.89 2.29 -3.36
CA ASP A 26 -35.84 3.35 -2.98
C ASP A 26 -35.28 4.77 -3.15
N SER A 27 -33.98 4.91 -3.31
CA SER A 27 -33.30 6.21 -3.49
C SER A 27 -33.63 6.85 -4.83
N LYS A 28 -33.53 8.17 -4.89
CA LYS A 28 -33.79 8.98 -6.09
C LYS A 28 -32.51 9.66 -6.57
N PRO A 29 -32.42 10.03 -7.87
CA PRO A 29 -31.34 10.87 -8.36
C PRO A 29 -31.16 12.12 -7.50
N GLY A 30 -29.90 12.40 -7.09
CA GLY A 30 -29.56 13.50 -6.20
C GLY A 30 -29.54 13.16 -4.71
N ASP A 31 -30.00 11.98 -4.29
CA ASP A 31 -29.92 11.55 -2.90
C ASP A 31 -28.50 11.28 -2.45
N VAL A 32 -28.26 11.43 -1.14
CA VAL A 32 -27.00 11.07 -0.46
C VAL A 32 -27.24 9.80 0.35
N ILE A 33 -26.44 8.77 0.08
CA ILE A 33 -26.50 7.48 0.78
C ILE A 33 -25.19 7.27 1.51
N ILE A 34 -25.26 7.06 2.82
CA ILE A 34 -24.09 6.83 3.69
C ILE A 34 -24.16 5.41 4.20
N ILE A 35 -23.09 4.65 4.01
CA ILE A 35 -23.01 3.24 4.39
C ILE A 35 -21.75 3.02 5.20
N ASP A 36 -21.91 2.51 6.40
CA ASP A 36 -20.83 2.18 7.30
C ASP A 36 -20.57 0.67 7.27
N GLU A 37 -19.32 0.28 7.03
CA GLU A 37 -18.84 -1.10 6.99
C GLU A 37 -19.71 -2.06 6.15
N PRO A 38 -19.96 -1.79 4.85
CA PRO A 38 -20.79 -2.65 4.01
C PRO A 38 -20.24 -4.07 3.83
N GLU A 39 -18.99 -4.31 4.21
CA GLU A 39 -18.33 -5.61 4.18
C GLU A 39 -18.73 -6.57 5.27
N LEU A 40 -19.35 -6.11 6.35
CA LEU A 40 -19.64 -6.94 7.53
C LEU A 40 -20.39 -8.21 7.16
N SER A 41 -19.83 -9.35 7.58
CA SER A 41 -20.38 -10.71 7.33
C SER A 41 -20.56 -11.07 5.85
N LEU A 42 -19.93 -10.32 4.91
CA LEU A 42 -20.02 -10.59 3.47
C LEU A 42 -18.83 -11.38 2.94
N HIS A 43 -19.12 -12.41 2.18
CA HIS A 43 -18.10 -13.10 1.40
C HIS A 43 -17.46 -12.15 0.35
N PRO A 44 -16.14 -12.19 0.09
CA PRO A 44 -15.44 -11.30 -0.84
C PRO A 44 -16.08 -11.14 -2.22
N SER A 45 -16.68 -12.23 -2.76
CA SER A 45 -17.38 -12.16 -4.04
C SER A 45 -18.63 -11.28 -4.01
N LEU A 46 -19.31 -11.20 -2.86
CA LEU A 46 -20.47 -10.32 -2.67
C LEU A 46 -20.04 -8.88 -2.48
N GLN A 47 -18.96 -8.64 -1.74
CA GLN A 47 -18.35 -7.30 -1.60
C GLN A 47 -18.00 -6.71 -2.98
N LYS A 48 -17.36 -7.50 -3.86
CA LYS A 48 -17.04 -7.07 -5.24
C LYS A 48 -18.30 -6.71 -6.06
N ARG A 49 -19.38 -7.47 -5.89
CA ARG A 49 -20.67 -7.18 -6.58
C ARG A 49 -21.32 -5.92 -6.04
N LEU A 50 -21.30 -5.76 -4.72
CA LEU A 50 -21.86 -4.59 -4.05
C LEU A 50 -21.07 -3.31 -4.42
N SER A 51 -19.74 -3.38 -4.48
CA SER A 51 -18.89 -2.29 -4.96
C SER A 51 -19.29 -1.83 -6.37
N LYS A 52 -19.50 -2.76 -7.30
CA LYS A 52 -19.97 -2.43 -8.65
C LYS A 52 -21.34 -1.75 -8.64
N LEU A 53 -22.24 -2.22 -7.77
CA LEU A 53 -23.56 -1.62 -7.63
C LEU A 53 -23.45 -0.18 -7.11
N PHE A 54 -22.59 0.09 -6.13
CA PHE A 54 -22.33 1.45 -5.64
C PHE A 54 -21.83 2.38 -6.76
N ILE A 55 -20.90 1.91 -7.59
CA ILE A 55 -20.39 2.67 -8.73
C ILE A 55 -21.52 2.96 -9.73
N GLU A 56 -22.42 2.03 -9.96
CA GLU A 56 -23.55 2.24 -10.87
C GLU A 56 -24.52 3.31 -10.34
N TYR A 57 -24.89 3.23 -9.08
CA TYR A 57 -25.78 4.20 -8.44
C TYR A 57 -25.11 5.56 -8.22
N SER A 58 -23.78 5.63 -8.11
CA SER A 58 -23.05 6.90 -7.93
C SER A 58 -23.08 7.82 -9.15
N LYS A 59 -23.58 7.36 -10.30
CA LYS A 59 -23.69 8.19 -11.52
C LYS A 59 -24.66 9.35 -11.35
N ASP A 60 -25.68 9.22 -10.51
CA ASP A 60 -26.71 10.21 -10.27
C ASP A 60 -27.05 10.44 -8.78
N ARG A 61 -26.33 9.76 -7.87
CA ARG A 61 -26.45 9.87 -6.42
C ARG A 61 -25.08 10.05 -5.78
N GLN A 62 -25.03 10.60 -4.57
CA GLN A 62 -23.79 10.61 -3.80
C GLN A 62 -23.75 9.42 -2.86
N ILE A 63 -22.78 8.53 -3.04
CA ILE A 63 -22.58 7.37 -2.17
C ILE A 63 -21.31 7.59 -1.36
N ILE A 64 -21.43 7.55 -0.03
CA ILE A 64 -20.33 7.69 0.92
C ILE A 64 -20.21 6.37 1.67
N ILE A 65 -19.02 5.77 1.66
CA ILE A 65 -18.76 4.46 2.27
C ILE A 65 -17.61 4.62 3.27
N SER A 66 -17.82 4.15 4.51
CA SER A 66 -16.74 3.87 5.46
C SER A 66 -16.46 2.38 5.39
N THR A 67 -15.20 1.97 5.18
CA THR A 67 -14.86 0.57 4.95
C THR A 67 -13.43 0.24 5.36
N HIS A 68 -13.21 -0.99 5.81
CA HIS A 68 -11.92 -1.63 6.02
C HIS A 68 -11.59 -2.66 4.93
N SER A 69 -12.38 -2.73 3.85
CA SER A 69 -12.20 -3.70 2.78
C SER A 69 -11.63 -3.09 1.50
N THR A 70 -10.54 -3.67 1.00
CA THR A 70 -9.94 -3.31 -0.28
C THR A 70 -10.89 -3.47 -1.47
N TYR A 71 -11.94 -4.28 -1.35
CA TYR A 71 -12.90 -4.54 -2.42
C TYR A 71 -13.80 -3.35 -2.75
N PHE A 72 -13.92 -2.37 -1.84
CA PHE A 72 -14.68 -1.13 -2.09
C PHE A 72 -13.81 0.01 -2.63
N ILE A 73 -12.50 -0.19 -2.75
CA ILE A 73 -11.63 0.75 -3.44
C ILE A 73 -11.60 0.38 -4.93
N ASP A 74 -12.12 1.24 -5.76
CA ASP A 74 -12.10 1.07 -7.22
C ASP A 74 -11.21 2.14 -7.85
N ILE A 75 -10.11 1.70 -8.48
CA ILE A 75 -9.10 2.60 -9.05
C ILE A 75 -9.64 3.34 -10.27
N ASP A 76 -10.51 2.70 -11.06
CA ASP A 76 -11.14 3.36 -12.21
C ASP A 76 -12.10 4.45 -11.72
N ALA A 77 -12.85 4.20 -10.64
CA ALA A 77 -13.70 5.21 -10.02
C ALA A 77 -12.88 6.39 -9.49
N LEU A 78 -11.72 6.14 -8.84
CA LEU A 78 -10.80 7.19 -8.38
C LEU A 78 -10.31 8.05 -9.54
N SER A 79 -9.96 7.44 -10.66
CA SER A 79 -9.54 8.14 -11.89
C SER A 79 -10.68 8.95 -12.52
N ASN A 80 -11.93 8.58 -12.26
CA ASN A 80 -13.14 9.25 -12.76
C ASN A 80 -13.80 10.18 -11.74
N GLY A 81 -13.06 10.62 -10.72
CA GLY A 81 -13.51 11.68 -9.81
C GLY A 81 -13.99 11.22 -8.44
N ALA A 82 -13.98 9.91 -8.13
CA ALA A 82 -14.25 9.45 -6.77
C ALA A 82 -13.20 9.99 -5.78
N ALA A 83 -13.63 10.26 -4.56
CA ALA A 83 -12.74 10.68 -3.48
C ALA A 83 -12.33 9.48 -2.63
N LEU A 84 -11.06 9.42 -2.27
CA LEU A 84 -10.53 8.52 -1.25
C LEU A 84 -10.05 9.35 -0.07
N VAL A 85 -10.53 9.00 1.11
CA VAL A 85 -10.26 9.71 2.35
C VAL A 85 -9.79 8.73 3.41
N ARG A 86 -8.65 9.02 4.04
CA ARG A 86 -8.18 8.31 5.23
C ARG A 86 -8.50 9.13 6.46
N VAL A 87 -9.13 8.49 7.42
CA VAL A 87 -9.48 9.09 8.71
C VAL A 87 -8.60 8.46 9.80
N THR A 88 -7.94 9.29 10.59
CA THR A 88 -7.12 8.83 11.72
C THR A 88 -7.56 9.49 13.00
N SER A 89 -7.49 8.77 14.10
CA SER A 89 -7.78 9.28 15.45
C SER A 89 -6.50 9.31 16.27
N GLY A 90 -6.28 10.37 17.05
CA GLY A 90 -5.12 10.52 17.91
C GLY A 90 -5.38 11.53 19.04
N GLY A 91 -4.36 11.79 19.88
CA GLY A 91 -4.46 12.69 21.03
C GLY A 91 -4.92 14.12 20.71
N GLU A 92 -4.73 14.57 19.47
CA GLU A 92 -5.18 15.88 18.96
C GLU A 92 -6.58 15.84 18.29
N GLY A 93 -7.27 14.72 18.35
CA GLY A 93 -8.57 14.50 17.71
C GLY A 93 -8.50 13.75 16.38
N THR A 94 -9.59 13.84 15.62
CA THR A 94 -9.73 13.17 14.32
C THR A 94 -9.11 14.04 13.23
N LYS A 95 -8.24 13.43 12.40
CA LYS A 95 -7.66 14.06 11.22
C LYS A 95 -8.17 13.36 9.95
N ILE A 96 -8.40 14.15 8.91
CA ILE A 96 -8.92 13.70 7.63
C ILE A 96 -7.89 14.02 6.55
N TYR A 97 -7.49 13.02 5.79
CA TYR A 97 -6.55 13.12 4.68
C TYR A 97 -7.22 12.65 3.40
N GLN A 98 -7.20 13.48 2.38
CA GLN A 98 -7.83 13.17 1.10
C GLN A 98 -6.76 13.01 0.02
N LEU A 99 -6.89 11.96 -0.77
CA LEU A 99 -6.02 11.72 -1.92
C LEU A 99 -6.20 12.85 -2.95
N SER A 100 -5.08 13.50 -3.32
CA SER A 100 -5.09 14.58 -4.32
C SER A 100 -5.33 14.05 -5.75
N ASP A 101 -5.76 14.92 -6.65
CA ASP A 101 -5.94 14.54 -8.05
C ASP A 101 -4.62 14.17 -8.74
N SER A 102 -3.50 14.77 -8.30
CA SER A 102 -2.18 14.36 -8.78
C SER A 102 -1.84 12.93 -8.38
N SER A 103 -2.09 12.54 -7.13
CA SER A 103 -1.88 11.16 -6.66
C SER A 103 -2.85 10.17 -7.28
N LYS A 104 -4.10 10.54 -7.56
CA LYS A 104 -5.04 9.70 -8.32
C LYS A 104 -4.51 9.41 -9.74
N ASN A 105 -3.96 10.41 -10.42
CA ASN A 105 -3.34 10.23 -11.73
C ASN A 105 -2.09 9.33 -11.66
N LEU A 106 -1.27 9.47 -10.60
CA LEU A 106 -0.12 8.59 -10.38
C LEU A 106 -0.54 7.14 -10.18
N ILE A 107 -1.58 6.89 -9.38
CA ILE A 107 -2.15 5.54 -9.17
C ILE A 107 -2.60 4.96 -10.50
N SER A 108 -3.36 5.71 -11.30
CA SER A 108 -3.83 5.27 -12.61
C SER A 108 -2.67 4.94 -13.56
N ASN A 109 -1.63 5.78 -13.59
CA ASN A 109 -0.45 5.58 -14.42
C ASN A 109 0.37 4.36 -13.98
N LEU A 110 0.55 4.18 -12.67
CA LEU A 110 1.25 3.02 -12.10
C LEU A 110 0.50 1.72 -12.40
N ALA A 111 -0.81 1.74 -12.28
CA ALA A 111 -1.65 0.58 -12.57
C ALA A 111 -1.62 0.23 -14.08
N LYS A 112 -1.41 1.22 -14.98
CA LYS A 112 -1.41 1.03 -16.45
C LYS A 112 -2.56 0.16 -16.94
N GLY A 113 -3.72 0.31 -16.34
CA GLY A 113 -4.89 -0.53 -16.59
C GLY A 113 -4.81 -1.95 -16.03
N ASN A 114 -3.76 -2.29 -15.29
CA ASN A 114 -3.59 -3.60 -14.64
C ASN A 114 -3.39 -3.45 -13.13
N LEU A 115 -4.47 -3.54 -12.38
CA LEU A 115 -4.50 -3.48 -10.91
C LEU A 115 -3.70 -4.60 -10.23
N TYR A 116 -3.42 -5.65 -10.96
CA TYR A 116 -2.69 -6.83 -10.49
C TYR A 116 -1.28 -6.87 -11.04
N ASN A 117 -0.70 -5.73 -11.46
CA ASN A 117 0.68 -5.69 -11.88
C ASN A 117 1.60 -5.94 -10.65
N PRO A 118 2.11 -7.16 -10.45
CA PRO A 118 2.90 -7.49 -9.26
C PRO A 118 4.23 -6.76 -9.22
N HIS A 119 4.72 -6.28 -10.34
CA HIS A 119 5.97 -5.52 -10.42
C HIS A 119 5.83 -4.07 -9.96
N THR A 120 4.60 -3.54 -9.88
CA THR A 120 4.39 -2.14 -9.51
C THR A 120 3.82 -2.00 -8.11
N TRP A 121 2.89 -2.88 -7.71
CA TRP A 121 2.09 -2.70 -6.51
C TRP A 121 2.24 -3.84 -5.48
N GLY A 122 2.91 -4.91 -5.80
CA GLY A 122 2.90 -6.10 -4.97
C GLY A 122 1.59 -6.90 -5.15
N LEU A 123 0.96 -7.29 -4.05
CA LEU A 123 -0.20 -8.19 -4.09
C LEU A 123 -1.46 -7.50 -4.63
N ASP A 124 -1.82 -6.37 -4.08
CA ASP A 124 -2.97 -5.55 -4.51
C ASP A 124 -2.66 -4.08 -4.20
N ALA A 125 -2.70 -3.24 -5.23
CA ALA A 125 -2.46 -1.80 -5.09
C ALA A 125 -3.32 -1.15 -4.00
N ARG A 126 -4.53 -1.65 -3.82
CA ARG A 126 -5.49 -1.13 -2.86
C ARG A 126 -5.10 -1.39 -1.42
N GLU A 127 -4.26 -2.39 -1.14
CA GLU A 127 -3.77 -2.67 0.21
C GLU A 127 -2.89 -1.54 0.75
N PHE A 128 -2.28 -0.72 -0.11
CA PHE A 128 -1.50 0.43 0.31
C PHE A 128 -2.34 1.42 1.15
N PHE A 129 -3.61 1.56 0.86
CA PHE A 129 -4.50 2.49 1.54
C PHE A 129 -4.87 2.05 2.97
N PHE A 130 -4.64 0.78 3.29
CA PHE A 130 -4.95 0.17 4.59
C PHE A 130 -3.70 -0.12 5.42
N GLN A 131 -2.54 0.39 5.00
CA GLN A 131 -1.31 0.24 5.78
C GLN A 131 -1.37 1.05 7.08
N GLU A 132 -0.67 0.57 8.08
CA GLU A 132 -0.34 1.35 9.28
C GLU A 132 0.92 2.19 9.03
N ASP A 133 1.20 3.15 9.91
CA ASP A 133 2.48 3.86 9.89
C ASP A 133 3.65 2.89 10.16
N GLY A 134 4.81 3.19 9.61
CA GLY A 134 5.98 2.31 9.67
C GLY A 134 6.19 1.51 8.38
N ILE A 135 5.84 2.10 7.24
CA ILE A 135 6.01 1.49 5.91
C ILE A 135 7.48 1.56 5.49
N ILE A 136 8.03 0.43 5.07
CA ILE A 136 9.37 0.32 4.49
C ILE A 136 9.24 0.00 2.99
N LEU A 137 9.65 0.94 2.15
CA LEU A 137 9.67 0.83 0.70
C LEU A 137 11.06 0.38 0.23
N VAL A 138 11.10 -0.63 -0.62
CA VAL A 138 12.32 -1.14 -1.26
C VAL A 138 12.08 -1.32 -2.75
N GLU A 139 13.14 -1.48 -3.53
CA GLU A 139 13.04 -1.51 -4.98
C GLU A 139 12.29 -2.72 -5.50
N GLY A 140 12.58 -3.91 -4.99
CA GLY A 140 12.06 -5.14 -5.55
C GLY A 140 11.74 -6.25 -4.57
N GLN A 141 11.26 -7.34 -5.14
CA GLN A 141 10.86 -8.53 -4.39
C GLN A 141 12.01 -9.18 -3.60
N GLU A 142 13.22 -9.17 -4.17
CA GLU A 142 14.37 -9.76 -3.50
C GLU A 142 14.70 -9.01 -2.20
N ASP A 143 14.56 -7.69 -2.21
CA ASP A 143 14.83 -6.83 -1.06
C ASP A 143 13.87 -7.11 0.09
N VAL A 144 12.57 -7.24 -0.20
CA VAL A 144 11.54 -7.59 0.80
C VAL A 144 11.86 -8.91 1.49
N LEU A 145 12.42 -9.87 0.78
CA LEU A 145 12.76 -11.19 1.32
C LEU A 145 14.12 -11.22 2.03
N LEU A 146 15.07 -10.41 1.57
CA LEU A 146 16.46 -10.51 2.03
C LEU A 146 16.79 -9.56 3.17
N TYR A 147 16.20 -8.35 3.26
CA TYR A 147 16.46 -7.44 4.38
C TYR A 147 16.09 -8.04 5.75
N PRO A 148 14.95 -8.71 5.94
CA PRO A 148 14.67 -9.38 7.21
C PRO A 148 15.71 -10.45 7.56
N LYS A 149 16.20 -11.21 6.57
CA LYS A 149 17.24 -12.23 6.79
C LYS A 149 18.61 -11.63 7.12
N ILE A 150 18.92 -10.46 6.56
CA ILE A 150 20.13 -9.71 6.90
C ILE A 150 20.04 -9.21 8.34
N ALA A 151 18.88 -8.66 8.74
CA ALA A 151 18.67 -8.21 10.10
C ALA A 151 18.81 -9.38 11.09
N GLU A 152 18.25 -10.57 10.78
CA GLU A 152 18.40 -11.77 11.57
C GLU A 152 19.88 -12.20 11.74
N GLN A 153 20.71 -12.11 10.68
CA GLN A 153 22.15 -12.39 10.76
C GLN A 153 22.90 -11.43 11.69
N LEU A 154 22.35 -10.23 11.89
CA LEU A 154 22.88 -9.20 12.79
C LEU A 154 22.18 -9.22 14.16
N GLU A 155 21.38 -10.23 14.46
CA GLU A 155 20.57 -10.34 15.69
C GLU A 155 19.65 -9.12 15.90
N LYS A 156 19.08 -8.59 14.79
CA LYS A 156 18.20 -7.42 14.77
C LYS A 156 16.89 -7.72 14.05
N GLU A 157 15.96 -6.77 14.16
CA GLU A 157 14.70 -6.76 13.41
C GLU A 157 14.35 -5.34 12.94
N PHE A 158 13.61 -5.22 11.87
CA PHE A 158 13.00 -3.97 11.47
C PHE A 158 11.70 -3.74 12.23
N LYS A 159 11.50 -2.52 12.74
CA LYS A 159 10.29 -2.12 13.49
C LYS A 159 9.16 -1.62 12.60
N GLY A 160 9.28 -1.79 11.29
CA GLY A 160 8.27 -1.45 10.29
C GLY A 160 7.92 -2.63 9.41
N SER A 161 6.94 -2.41 8.53
CA SER A 161 6.46 -3.41 7.57
C SER A 161 6.96 -3.11 6.17
N PHE A 162 7.59 -4.09 5.53
CA PHE A 162 7.96 -3.99 4.12
C PHE A 162 6.71 -3.99 3.24
N TRP A 163 6.63 -3.02 2.34
CA TRP A 163 5.51 -2.91 1.42
C TRP A 163 5.53 -4.01 0.34
N GLY A 164 4.51 -4.84 0.36
CA GLY A 164 4.18 -5.79 -0.70
C GLY A 164 5.36 -6.64 -1.18
N TRP A 165 5.65 -6.56 -2.47
CA TRP A 165 6.77 -7.21 -3.17
C TRP A 165 7.82 -6.18 -3.63
N GLY A 166 7.93 -5.07 -2.92
CA GLY A 166 8.74 -3.93 -3.34
C GLY A 166 7.99 -2.98 -4.26
N ALA A 167 8.60 -1.85 -4.58
CA ALA A 167 8.02 -0.78 -5.38
C ALA A 167 7.96 -1.08 -6.90
N GLY A 168 8.61 -2.17 -7.34
CA GLY A 168 8.74 -2.46 -8.77
C GLY A 168 9.79 -1.60 -9.47
N GLY A 169 10.81 -1.18 -8.74
CA GLY A 169 11.94 -0.36 -9.14
C GLY A 169 11.99 0.98 -8.42
N ALA A 170 13.21 1.54 -8.32
CA ALA A 170 13.46 2.82 -7.64
C ALA A 170 12.62 3.98 -8.19
N ASP A 171 12.24 3.94 -9.47
CA ASP A 171 11.46 5.00 -10.13
C ASP A 171 10.03 5.12 -9.60
N ASN A 172 9.50 4.08 -8.98
CA ASN A 172 8.15 4.07 -8.41
C ASN A 172 8.11 4.57 -6.97
N ILE A 173 9.23 4.58 -6.25
CA ILE A 173 9.32 5.01 -4.85
C ILE A 173 8.80 6.44 -4.65
N PRO A 174 9.16 7.45 -5.47
CA PRO A 174 8.64 8.80 -5.31
C PRO A 174 7.11 8.87 -5.41
N TYR A 175 6.50 8.04 -6.25
CA TYR A 175 5.04 8.00 -6.41
C TYR A 175 4.36 7.43 -5.16
N LEU A 176 4.92 6.36 -4.58
CA LEU A 176 4.42 5.78 -3.34
C LEU A 176 4.58 6.76 -2.16
N CYS A 177 5.71 7.47 -2.08
CA CYS A 177 5.91 8.53 -1.09
C CYS A 177 4.88 9.66 -1.24
N GLY A 178 4.57 10.10 -2.47
CA GLY A 178 3.55 11.11 -2.72
C GLY A 178 2.16 10.68 -2.29
N ILE A 179 1.77 9.44 -2.60
CA ILE A 179 0.50 8.86 -2.17
C ILE A 179 0.44 8.75 -0.64
N ALA A 180 1.51 8.27 0.00
CA ALA A 180 1.61 8.16 1.44
C ALA A 180 1.47 9.53 2.13
N LYS A 181 2.10 10.56 1.58
CA LYS A 181 2.02 11.94 2.07
C LYS A 181 0.60 12.48 2.00
N ASP A 182 -0.09 12.34 0.87
CA ASP A 182 -1.48 12.75 0.72
C ASP A 182 -2.41 12.07 1.73
N LEU A 183 -2.15 10.79 2.00
CA LEU A 183 -2.93 10.00 2.97
C LEU A 183 -2.46 10.19 4.42
N GLY A 184 -1.51 11.10 4.67
CA GLY A 184 -1.08 11.49 6.00
C GLY A 184 -0.30 10.42 6.76
N PHE A 185 0.38 9.50 6.04
CA PHE A 185 1.37 8.61 6.67
C PHE A 185 2.55 9.43 7.17
N LYS A 186 2.95 9.20 8.40
CA LYS A 186 4.02 9.97 9.07
C LYS A 186 5.35 9.23 9.07
N LYS A 187 5.30 7.91 9.04
CA LYS A 187 6.44 7.02 9.17
C LYS A 187 6.62 6.17 7.91
N VAL A 188 7.29 6.76 6.93
CA VAL A 188 7.66 6.08 5.69
C VAL A 188 9.18 6.10 5.55
N VAL A 189 9.74 4.94 5.28
CA VAL A 189 11.17 4.73 5.05
C VAL A 189 11.36 4.18 3.65
N SER A 190 12.46 4.53 2.99
CA SER A 190 12.91 3.79 1.81
C SER A 190 14.37 3.42 1.91
N ILE A 191 14.70 2.19 1.50
CA ILE A 191 16.06 1.69 1.38
C ILE A 191 16.34 1.52 -0.11
N LEU A 192 17.39 2.19 -0.58
CA LEU A 192 17.80 2.19 -1.98
C LEU A 192 19.13 1.46 -2.17
N ASP A 193 19.34 0.91 -3.35
CA ASP A 193 20.59 0.34 -3.79
C ASP A 193 21.67 1.42 -3.92
N GLY A 194 22.94 1.06 -3.70
CA GLY A 194 24.06 2.00 -3.70
C GLY A 194 24.31 2.72 -5.02
N ASP A 195 23.84 2.15 -6.14
CA ASP A 195 23.91 2.76 -7.47
C ASP A 195 22.82 3.84 -7.71
N LYS A 196 21.95 4.15 -6.72
CA LYS A 196 20.82 5.08 -6.82
C LYS A 196 21.07 6.42 -6.09
N GLN A 197 22.31 6.90 -6.02
CA GLN A 197 22.68 8.10 -5.29
C GLN A 197 21.89 9.36 -5.68
N ASP A 198 21.69 9.57 -7.00
CA ASP A 198 20.93 10.74 -7.50
C ASP A 198 19.46 10.68 -7.06
N LYS A 199 18.88 9.48 -7.07
CA LYS A 199 17.51 9.27 -6.63
C LYS A 199 17.35 9.46 -5.13
N PHE A 200 18.30 8.99 -4.35
CA PHE A 200 18.35 9.19 -2.90
C PHE A 200 18.32 10.68 -2.54
N GLN A 201 19.17 11.50 -3.18
CA GLN A 201 19.17 12.93 -2.97
C GLN A 201 17.85 13.60 -3.35
N SER A 202 17.31 13.26 -4.52
CA SER A 202 16.02 13.77 -4.98
C SER A 202 14.87 13.43 -4.05
N LEU A 203 14.86 12.24 -3.45
CA LEU A 203 13.85 11.82 -2.48
C LEU A 203 13.94 12.59 -1.18
N GLN A 204 15.15 12.80 -0.65
CA GLN A 204 15.37 13.59 0.57
C GLN A 204 14.90 15.05 0.39
N GLU A 205 15.16 15.64 -0.78
CA GLU A 205 14.70 16.99 -1.10
C GLU A 205 13.17 17.08 -1.24
N SER A 206 12.55 16.09 -1.88
CA SER A 206 11.12 16.10 -2.18
C SER A 206 10.24 15.71 -0.99
N PHE A 207 10.76 14.87 -0.09
CA PHE A 207 10.04 14.31 1.05
C PHE A 207 10.86 14.41 2.34
N PRO A 208 11.18 15.63 2.81
CA PRO A 208 12.04 15.82 3.99
C PRO A 208 11.44 15.29 5.29
N GLU A 209 10.15 15.00 5.31
CA GLU A 209 9.44 14.37 6.43
C GLU A 209 9.66 12.86 6.54
N TYR A 210 10.15 12.22 5.47
CA TYR A 210 10.39 10.78 5.40
C TYR A 210 11.87 10.43 5.56
N HIS A 211 12.15 9.19 5.86
CA HIS A 211 13.52 8.72 6.08
C HIS A 211 13.99 7.86 4.91
N PHE A 212 15.19 8.16 4.42
CA PHE A 212 15.80 7.47 3.29
C PHE A 212 17.17 6.95 3.68
N GLU A 213 17.45 5.70 3.33
CA GLU A 213 18.75 5.07 3.49
C GLU A 213 19.22 4.55 2.13
N ILE A 214 20.53 4.53 1.95
CA ILE A 214 21.20 3.96 0.79
C ILE A 214 22.23 2.95 1.27
N ILE A 215 22.24 1.77 0.68
CA ILE A 215 23.18 0.74 1.09
C ILE A 215 24.56 0.96 0.50
N PRO A 216 25.63 0.48 1.16
CA PRO A 216 27.02 0.67 0.71
C PRO A 216 27.45 -0.26 -0.44
N ALA A 217 26.52 -0.97 -1.06
CA ALA A 217 26.75 -1.90 -2.17
C ALA A 217 25.77 -1.60 -3.31
N ASP A 218 26.12 -1.99 -4.53
CA ASP A 218 25.32 -1.71 -5.73
C ASP A 218 23.96 -2.42 -5.74
N ASP A 219 23.81 -3.47 -4.93
CA ASP A 219 22.59 -4.31 -4.87
C ASP A 219 22.57 -5.06 -3.54
N ILE A 220 21.44 -5.60 -3.15
CA ILE A 220 21.33 -6.42 -1.94
C ILE A 220 22.12 -7.73 -2.03
N ARG A 221 22.21 -8.30 -3.23
CA ARG A 221 23.01 -9.51 -3.48
C ARG A 221 23.96 -9.36 -4.66
N THR A 222 25.10 -10.06 -4.61
CA THR A 222 26.04 -10.11 -5.72
C THR A 222 25.40 -10.80 -6.92
N LYS A 223 25.31 -10.08 -8.04
CA LYS A 223 24.78 -10.56 -9.33
C LYS A 223 25.92 -10.67 -10.32
N SER A 224 26.12 -11.87 -10.89
CA SER A 224 27.13 -12.09 -11.93
C SER A 224 26.74 -11.36 -13.21
N ALA A 225 27.74 -10.92 -13.98
CA ALA A 225 27.54 -10.34 -15.29
C ALA A 225 26.75 -11.28 -16.21
N ARG A 226 25.86 -10.70 -17.01
CA ARG A 226 25.10 -11.38 -18.05
C ARG A 226 25.23 -10.57 -19.34
N ASP A 227 24.78 -11.12 -20.47
CA ASP A 227 24.75 -10.36 -21.72
C ASP A 227 24.02 -9.02 -21.51
N ALA A 228 24.73 -7.92 -21.76
CA ALA A 228 24.29 -6.53 -21.58
C ALA A 228 24.05 -6.03 -20.12
N VAL A 229 24.48 -6.77 -19.09
CA VAL A 229 24.40 -6.34 -17.68
C VAL A 229 25.73 -6.59 -16.99
N GLU A 230 26.32 -5.52 -16.43
CA GLU A 230 27.58 -5.59 -15.67
C GLU A 230 27.40 -6.34 -14.35
N GLU A 231 28.50 -6.83 -13.79
CA GLU A 231 28.51 -7.45 -12.47
C GLU A 231 28.19 -6.41 -11.41
N LYS A 232 27.20 -6.73 -10.52
CA LYS A 232 26.89 -5.89 -9.37
C LYS A 232 27.43 -6.51 -8.09
N GLN A 233 28.11 -5.68 -7.29
CA GLN A 233 28.56 -6.07 -5.97
C GLN A 233 27.44 -5.91 -4.96
N GLY A 234 27.03 -7.01 -4.32
CA GLY A 234 25.94 -7.03 -3.34
C GLY A 234 26.42 -7.04 -1.90
N LEU A 235 25.51 -6.69 -0.98
CA LEU A 235 25.70 -6.88 0.46
C LEU A 235 25.93 -8.36 0.81
N LEU A 236 25.17 -9.24 0.18
CA LEU A 236 25.26 -10.67 0.37
C LEU A 236 26.22 -11.32 -0.61
N ASN A 237 26.97 -12.31 -0.12
CA ASN A 237 27.78 -13.16 -0.97
C ASN A 237 26.91 -14.23 -1.67
N LYS A 238 27.53 -15.09 -2.49
CA LYS A 238 26.84 -16.17 -3.23
C LYS A 238 26.15 -17.22 -2.32
N LYS A 239 26.49 -17.28 -1.03
CA LYS A 239 25.86 -18.17 -0.03
C LYS A 239 24.76 -17.46 0.76
N MET A 240 24.36 -16.24 0.37
CA MET A 240 23.37 -15.40 1.06
C MET A 240 23.80 -15.02 2.51
N ILE A 241 25.11 -14.88 2.74
CA ILE A 241 25.66 -14.42 4.00
C ILE A 241 26.08 -12.98 3.82
N LEU A 242 25.75 -12.11 4.79
CA LEU A 242 26.16 -10.72 4.83
C LEU A 242 27.69 -10.65 4.90
N LYS A 243 28.29 -9.85 4.03
CA LYS A 243 29.74 -9.67 4.00
C LYS A 243 30.18 -8.86 5.22
N GLU A 244 31.26 -9.27 5.87
CA GLU A 244 31.78 -8.65 7.10
C GLU A 244 32.07 -7.15 6.91
N GLU A 245 32.56 -6.76 5.74
CA GLU A 245 32.84 -5.36 5.38
C GLU A 245 31.62 -4.43 5.51
N PHE A 246 30.40 -4.97 5.39
CA PHE A 246 29.15 -4.19 5.46
C PHE A 246 28.43 -4.29 6.81
N HIS A 247 28.88 -5.11 7.75
CA HIS A 247 28.21 -5.34 9.04
C HIS A 247 27.92 -4.00 9.76
N ASN A 248 28.92 -3.14 9.91
CA ASN A 248 28.76 -1.87 10.63
C ASN A 248 27.80 -0.92 9.93
N ASN A 249 27.90 -0.82 8.60
CA ASN A 249 27.05 0.07 7.81
C ASN A 249 25.58 -0.39 7.88
N VAL A 250 25.33 -1.68 7.68
CA VAL A 250 23.97 -2.24 7.71
C VAL A 250 23.37 -2.17 9.12
N ASN A 251 24.18 -2.43 10.15
CA ASN A 251 23.76 -2.20 11.54
C ASN A 251 23.29 -0.77 11.77
N SER A 252 24.05 0.22 11.31
CA SER A 252 23.69 1.64 11.43
C SER A 252 22.41 1.98 10.66
N ILE A 253 22.25 1.45 9.45
CA ILE A 253 21.03 1.63 8.64
C ILE A 253 19.81 1.10 9.40
N ILE A 254 19.86 -0.12 9.93
CA ILE A 254 18.74 -0.71 10.69
C ILE A 254 18.44 0.13 11.93
N ASP A 255 19.45 0.58 12.66
CA ASP A 255 19.27 1.40 13.86
C ASP A 255 18.65 2.76 13.53
N ASN A 256 19.09 3.42 12.46
CA ASN A 256 18.54 4.70 12.00
C ASN A 256 17.06 4.55 11.62
N ILE A 257 16.74 3.52 10.85
CA ILE A 257 15.37 3.20 10.45
C ILE A 257 14.49 2.97 11.68
N ASN A 258 14.93 2.11 12.59
CA ASN A 258 14.18 1.80 13.80
C ASN A 258 13.99 3.00 14.71
N CYS A 259 15.02 3.84 14.86
CA CYS A 259 14.94 5.09 15.61
C CYS A 259 13.90 6.04 15.00
N TYR A 260 13.92 6.23 13.69
CA TYR A 260 12.94 7.05 12.99
C TYR A 260 11.52 6.49 13.12
N LEU A 261 11.33 5.18 12.98
CA LEU A 261 10.00 4.56 13.07
C LEU A 261 9.39 4.65 14.48
N GLN A 262 10.23 4.68 15.52
CA GLN A 262 9.81 4.74 16.92
C GLN A 262 9.73 6.16 17.50
N SER A 263 10.28 7.17 16.83
CA SER A 263 10.18 8.58 17.23
C SER A 263 8.80 9.17 16.94
#